data_9fc3566592a135d07fe23b2404bf49c0
#
_entry.id   9fc3566592a135d07fe23b2404bf49c0
#
_cell.length_a   1.000
_cell.length_b   1.000
_cell.length_c   1.000
_cell.angle_alpha   90.00
_cell.angle_beta   90.00
_cell.angle_gamma   90.00
#
_symmetry.space_group_name_H-M   'P 1'
#
loop_
_entity.id
_entity.type
_entity.pdbx_description
1 polymer ?
#
loop_
_entity_poly.entity_id
_entity_poly.type
_entity_poly.pdbx_seq_one_letter_code
_entity_poly.pdbx_strand_id
1 'polypeptide(L)'
;LKLQAFIAAYSRFFPHEFLTHLNKTNVTDLNLGDTIKEDMCILFSDLRNFTSISERLTPEESFSFLNSYFNQIAPIIKKHSGFIDKFIGDGMMALFASEPDKALQAAMDIFEQLRKYNNILENKGQFPVKMGIGIHFGSVILGTIGEEMRMDTTVISDAVNIASRLEGMTKI
;
A
#
# COMPACT_ATOMS: atom_id res chain seq x y z
N LEU A 1 0.47 29.02 -9.93
CA LEU A 1 1.36 27.99 -10.53
C LEU A 1 2.26 27.31 -9.51
N LYS A 2 3.07 28.03 -8.68
CA LYS A 2 3.99 27.40 -7.70
C LYS A 2 3.24 26.67 -6.58
N LEU A 3 2.15 27.20 -6.04
CA LEU A 3 1.37 26.59 -4.96
C LEU A 3 0.68 25.29 -5.43
N GLN A 4 0.09 25.29 -6.63
CA GLN A 4 -0.53 24.10 -7.21
C GLN A 4 0.49 22.99 -7.45
N ALA A 5 1.68 23.34 -7.93
CA ALA A 5 2.77 22.38 -8.10
C ALA A 5 3.26 21.82 -6.75
N PHE A 6 3.30 22.65 -5.70
CA PHE A 6 3.65 22.23 -4.34
C PHE A 6 2.60 21.24 -3.78
N ILE A 7 1.31 21.58 -3.89
CA ILE A 7 0.22 20.70 -3.44
C ILE A 7 0.27 19.36 -4.18
N ALA A 8 0.45 19.39 -5.52
CA ALA A 8 0.56 18.17 -6.31
C ALA A 8 1.80 17.32 -5.97
N ALA A 9 2.90 17.94 -5.60
CA ALA A 9 4.10 17.22 -5.13
C ALA A 9 3.88 16.60 -3.75
N TYR A 10 3.29 17.37 -2.83
CA TYR A 10 2.99 16.91 -1.47
C TYR A 10 2.03 15.73 -1.43
N SER A 11 0.98 15.75 -2.30
CA SER A 11 0.00 14.67 -2.38
C SER A 11 0.56 13.30 -2.81
N ARG A 12 1.81 13.26 -3.26
CA ARG A 12 2.49 11.98 -3.54
C ARG A 12 3.04 11.30 -2.28
N PHE A 13 3.19 12.05 -1.20
CA PHE A 13 3.74 11.56 0.06
C PHE A 13 2.69 11.34 1.15
N PHE A 14 1.48 11.82 0.90
CA PHE A 14 0.38 11.76 1.85
C PHE A 14 -0.88 11.19 1.18
N PRO A 15 -1.47 10.08 1.69
CA PRO A 15 -2.72 9.55 1.16
C PRO A 15 -3.88 10.52 1.47
N HIS A 16 -4.40 11.20 0.46
CA HIS A 16 -5.49 12.18 0.62
C HIS A 16 -6.76 11.57 1.21
N GLU A 17 -6.94 10.28 1.02
CA GLU A 17 -8.05 9.51 1.54
C GLU A 17 -8.13 9.60 3.08
N PHE A 18 -6.98 9.71 3.76
CA PHE A 18 -6.95 9.92 5.21
C PHE A 18 -7.66 11.20 5.64
N LEU A 19 -7.52 12.30 4.89
CA LEU A 19 -8.24 13.55 5.20
C LEU A 19 -9.74 13.34 5.18
N THR A 20 -10.22 12.63 4.16
CA THR A 20 -11.66 12.34 4.01
C THR A 20 -12.18 11.54 5.20
N HIS A 21 -11.48 10.47 5.58
CA HIS A 21 -11.84 9.64 6.73
C HIS A 21 -11.78 10.42 8.06
N LEU A 22 -10.77 11.24 8.27
CA LEU A 22 -10.65 12.09 9.46
C LEU A 22 -11.58 13.31 9.45
N ASN A 23 -12.48 13.45 8.45
CA ASN A 23 -13.37 14.59 8.27
C ASN A 23 -12.62 15.94 8.20
N LYS A 24 -11.44 15.94 7.56
CA LYS A 24 -10.62 17.13 7.34
C LYS A 24 -10.64 17.54 5.87
N THR A 25 -10.57 18.84 5.62
CA THR A 25 -10.56 19.37 4.25
C THR A 25 -9.14 19.57 3.75
N ASN A 26 -8.24 19.99 4.65
CA ASN A 26 -6.86 20.30 4.30
C ASN A 26 -5.90 19.61 5.28
N VAL A 27 -4.67 19.39 4.82
CA VAL A 27 -3.58 18.87 5.67
C VAL A 27 -3.28 19.80 6.84
N THR A 28 -3.48 21.11 6.66
CA THR A 28 -3.29 22.12 7.72
C THR A 28 -4.30 21.98 8.87
N ASP A 29 -5.38 21.23 8.67
CA ASP A 29 -6.42 21.01 9.68
C ASP A 29 -6.11 19.77 10.55
N LEU A 30 -5.05 19.02 10.21
CA LEU A 30 -4.61 17.86 10.98
C LEU A 30 -3.87 18.28 12.25
N ASN A 31 -4.26 17.67 13.35
CA ASN A 31 -3.58 17.82 14.63
C ASN A 31 -3.04 16.47 15.10
N LEU A 32 -1.99 16.53 15.90
CA LEU A 32 -1.45 15.34 16.55
C LEU A 32 -2.54 14.69 17.43
N GLY A 33 -2.76 13.37 17.22
CA GLY A 33 -3.78 12.61 17.96
C GLY A 33 -5.18 12.67 17.37
N ASP A 34 -5.39 13.32 16.21
CA ASP A 34 -6.66 13.17 15.48
C ASP A 34 -6.88 11.69 15.15
N THR A 35 -8.06 11.16 15.50
CA THR A 35 -8.39 9.74 15.29
C THR A 35 -9.82 9.54 14.89
N ILE A 36 -10.08 8.49 14.12
CA ILE A 36 -11.41 7.99 13.83
C ILE A 36 -11.41 6.46 13.85
N LYS A 37 -12.51 5.87 14.32
CA LYS A 37 -12.74 4.43 14.30
C LYS A 37 -13.68 4.08 13.17
N GLU A 38 -13.26 3.18 12.28
CA GLU A 38 -14.04 2.70 11.15
C GLU A 38 -13.84 1.19 10.94
N ASP A 39 -14.76 0.56 10.22
CA ASP A 39 -14.60 -0.81 9.75
C ASP A 39 -14.03 -0.79 8.33
N MET A 40 -12.90 -1.44 8.13
CA MET A 40 -12.20 -1.46 6.86
C MET A 40 -11.71 -2.85 6.48
N CYS A 41 -11.51 -3.06 5.21
CA CYS A 41 -10.76 -4.20 4.70
C CYS A 41 -9.29 -3.80 4.52
N ILE A 42 -8.40 -4.55 5.15
CA ILE A 42 -6.96 -4.35 5.13
C ILE A 42 -6.36 -5.40 4.18
N LEU A 43 -5.56 -4.95 3.22
CA LEU A 43 -4.81 -5.81 2.32
C LEU A 43 -3.32 -5.59 2.53
N PHE A 44 -2.61 -6.66 2.88
CA PHE A 44 -1.15 -6.72 2.82
C PHE A 44 -0.71 -7.52 1.62
N SER A 45 0.30 -7.03 0.93
CA SER A 45 0.99 -7.79 -0.11
C SER A 45 2.50 -7.71 0.06
N ASP A 46 3.22 -8.77 -0.29
CA ASP A 46 4.67 -8.87 -0.15
C ASP A 46 5.25 -9.75 -1.25
N LEU A 47 6.42 -9.38 -1.81
CA LEU A 47 7.11 -10.21 -2.81
C LEU A 47 7.75 -11.43 -2.15
N ARG A 48 7.78 -12.52 -2.88
CA ARG A 48 8.47 -13.73 -2.43
C ARG A 48 9.93 -13.69 -2.81
N ASN A 49 10.79 -13.99 -1.82
CA ASN A 49 12.24 -14.08 -1.99
C ASN A 49 12.88 -12.78 -2.54
N PHE A 50 12.27 -11.60 -2.25
CA PHE A 50 12.84 -10.34 -2.72
C PHE A 50 14.26 -10.11 -2.20
N THR A 51 14.57 -10.51 -0.96
CA THR A 51 15.93 -10.44 -0.41
C THR A 51 16.93 -11.13 -1.33
N SER A 52 16.64 -12.35 -1.78
CA SER A 52 17.52 -13.08 -2.71
C SER A 52 17.58 -12.45 -4.12
N ILE A 53 16.56 -11.72 -4.52
CA ILE A 53 16.57 -10.94 -5.78
C ILE A 53 17.46 -9.71 -5.60
N SER A 54 17.26 -8.96 -4.53
CA SER A 54 17.97 -7.70 -4.25
C SER A 54 19.48 -7.93 -4.01
N GLU A 55 19.88 -9.07 -3.45
CA GLU A 55 21.30 -9.45 -3.30
C GLU A 55 22.05 -9.60 -4.65
N ARG A 56 21.32 -9.76 -5.76
CA ARG A 56 21.88 -9.87 -7.12
C ARG A 56 21.84 -8.57 -7.91
N LEU A 57 21.26 -7.53 -7.33
CA LEU A 57 21.06 -6.23 -7.94
C LEU A 57 21.91 -5.18 -7.21
N THR A 58 22.28 -4.14 -7.90
CA THR A 58 22.77 -2.93 -7.24
C THR A 58 21.63 -2.26 -6.45
N PRO A 59 21.94 -1.38 -5.50
CA PRO A 59 20.90 -0.58 -4.82
C PRO A 59 19.99 0.17 -5.80
N GLU A 60 20.56 0.79 -6.84
CA GLU A 60 19.82 1.55 -7.84
C GLU A 60 18.90 0.64 -8.69
N GLU A 61 19.39 -0.55 -9.05
CA GLU A 61 18.59 -1.55 -9.77
C GLU A 61 17.45 -2.06 -8.90
N SER A 62 17.68 -2.26 -7.60
CA SER A 62 16.65 -2.68 -6.63
C SER A 62 15.54 -1.63 -6.52
N PHE A 63 15.88 -0.33 -6.43
CA PHE A 63 14.90 0.75 -6.45
C PHE A 63 14.14 0.81 -7.78
N SER A 64 14.84 0.69 -8.90
CA SER A 64 14.23 0.68 -10.23
C SER A 64 13.25 -0.49 -10.39
N PHE A 65 13.62 -1.67 -9.91
CA PHE A 65 12.77 -2.85 -9.92
C PHE A 65 11.51 -2.64 -9.07
N LEU A 66 11.63 -2.19 -7.81
CA LEU A 66 10.50 -1.93 -6.93
C LEU A 66 9.55 -0.88 -7.52
N ASN A 67 10.08 0.21 -8.06
CA ASN A 67 9.27 1.23 -8.70
C ASN A 67 8.52 0.68 -9.93
N SER A 68 9.19 -0.14 -10.76
CA SER A 68 8.56 -0.81 -11.90
C SER A 68 7.43 -1.73 -11.44
N TYR A 69 7.66 -2.53 -10.40
CA TYR A 69 6.69 -3.43 -9.81
C TYR A 69 5.48 -2.68 -9.22
N PHE A 70 5.71 -1.70 -8.35
CA PHE A 70 4.63 -0.94 -7.74
C PHE A 70 3.80 -0.16 -8.77
N ASN A 71 4.41 0.33 -9.85
CA ASN A 71 3.69 0.96 -10.95
C ASN A 71 2.71 0.01 -11.66
N GLN A 72 2.93 -1.30 -11.58
CA GLN A 72 2.00 -2.29 -12.15
C GLN A 72 0.81 -2.58 -11.22
N ILE A 73 1.02 -2.62 -9.90
CA ILE A 73 0.00 -3.09 -8.97
C ILE A 73 -0.74 -1.97 -8.23
N ALA A 74 -0.08 -0.86 -7.90
CA ALA A 74 -0.70 0.23 -7.15
C ALA A 74 -1.94 0.86 -7.82
N PRO A 75 -2.01 1.03 -9.15
CA PRO A 75 -3.21 1.55 -9.80
C PRO A 75 -4.44 0.67 -9.62
N ILE A 76 -4.26 -0.64 -9.39
CA ILE A 76 -5.35 -1.59 -9.21
C ILE A 76 -6.09 -1.33 -7.89
N ILE A 77 -5.36 -0.95 -6.84
CA ILE A 77 -5.96 -0.57 -5.56
C ILE A 77 -6.95 0.59 -5.76
N LYS A 78 -6.52 1.65 -6.47
CA LYS A 78 -7.39 2.81 -6.78
C LYS A 78 -8.57 2.45 -7.68
N LYS A 79 -8.37 1.57 -8.67
CA LYS A 79 -9.44 1.07 -9.55
C LYS A 79 -10.57 0.44 -8.75
N HIS A 80 -10.27 -0.22 -7.64
CA HIS A 80 -11.24 -0.85 -6.75
C HIS A 80 -11.60 0.02 -5.53
N SER A 81 -11.44 1.34 -5.63
CA SER A 81 -11.80 2.32 -4.58
C SER A 81 -11.04 2.13 -3.26
N GLY A 82 -9.91 1.45 -3.28
CA GLY A 82 -8.98 1.39 -2.16
C GLY A 82 -7.92 2.49 -2.25
N PHE A 83 -7.19 2.67 -1.19
CA PHE A 83 -6.02 3.53 -1.15
C PHE A 83 -4.85 2.83 -0.47
N ILE A 84 -3.63 3.26 -0.82
CA ILE A 84 -2.41 2.72 -0.24
C ILE A 84 -2.08 3.56 0.99
N ASP A 85 -1.98 2.91 2.14
CA ASP A 85 -1.50 3.54 3.36
C ASP A 85 0.01 3.77 3.27
N LYS A 86 0.76 2.71 3.02
CA LYS A 86 2.22 2.79 2.86
C LYS A 86 2.81 1.63 2.09
N PHE A 87 4.00 1.86 1.56
CA PHE A 87 4.90 0.82 1.09
C PHE A 87 5.84 0.41 2.24
N ILE A 88 6.06 -0.89 2.41
CA ILE A 88 6.86 -1.47 3.50
C ILE A 88 7.91 -2.39 2.85
N GLY A 89 9.07 -1.83 2.52
CA GLY A 89 10.07 -2.54 1.73
C GLY A 89 9.54 -2.91 0.35
N ASP A 90 9.46 -4.21 0.06
CA ASP A 90 8.85 -4.78 -1.14
C ASP A 90 7.36 -5.10 -1.00
N GLY A 91 6.80 -4.80 0.16
CA GLY A 91 5.39 -4.98 0.47
C GLY A 91 4.57 -3.69 0.39
N MET A 92 3.27 -3.85 0.44
CA MET A 92 2.30 -2.76 0.41
C MET A 92 1.16 -3.05 1.38
N MET A 93 0.74 -2.01 2.10
CA MET A 93 -0.50 -2.02 2.88
C MET A 93 -1.52 -1.11 2.21
N ALA A 94 -2.68 -1.67 1.91
CA ALA A 94 -3.80 -0.94 1.30
C ALA A 94 -5.08 -1.12 2.12
N LEU A 95 -5.96 -0.14 2.04
CA LEU A 95 -7.20 -0.05 2.80
C LEU A 95 -8.37 0.13 1.84
N PHE A 96 -9.51 -0.50 2.19
CA PHE A 96 -10.77 -0.36 1.47
C PHE A 96 -11.88 -0.10 2.49
N ALA A 97 -12.61 1.00 2.30
CA ALA A 97 -13.70 1.37 3.20
C ALA A 97 -14.88 0.42 3.02
N SER A 98 -15.25 -0.32 4.08
CA SER A 98 -16.49 -1.11 4.23
C SER A 98 -16.89 -2.04 3.06
N GLU A 99 -15.97 -2.37 2.15
CA GLU A 99 -16.28 -3.15 0.94
C GLU A 99 -15.28 -4.32 0.76
N PRO A 100 -15.44 -5.45 1.49
CA PRO A 100 -14.55 -6.60 1.38
C PRO A 100 -14.43 -7.17 -0.03
N ASP A 101 -15.52 -7.15 -0.80
CA ASP A 101 -15.54 -7.65 -2.18
C ASP A 101 -14.57 -6.87 -3.09
N LYS A 102 -14.44 -5.56 -2.88
CA LYS A 102 -13.50 -4.74 -3.66
C LYS A 102 -12.05 -5.09 -3.36
N ALA A 103 -11.73 -5.38 -2.10
CA ALA A 103 -10.40 -5.83 -1.72
C ALA A 103 -10.07 -7.19 -2.36
N LEU A 104 -11.03 -8.11 -2.39
CA LEU A 104 -10.87 -9.41 -3.04
C LEU A 104 -10.70 -9.27 -4.57
N GLN A 105 -11.53 -8.44 -5.21
CA GLN A 105 -11.40 -8.15 -6.65
C GLN A 105 -10.06 -7.50 -6.98
N ALA A 106 -9.61 -6.56 -6.14
CA ALA A 106 -8.28 -5.95 -6.29
C ALA A 106 -7.18 -7.01 -6.21
N ALA A 107 -7.24 -7.93 -5.25
CA ALA A 107 -6.27 -9.02 -5.13
C ALA A 107 -6.24 -9.93 -6.36
N MET A 108 -7.40 -10.28 -6.91
CA MET A 108 -7.49 -11.08 -8.14
C MET A 108 -6.88 -10.35 -9.34
N ASP A 109 -7.20 -9.06 -9.52
CA ASP A 109 -6.65 -8.24 -10.60
C ASP A 109 -5.13 -8.04 -10.42
N ILE A 110 -4.63 -7.92 -9.19
CA ILE A 110 -3.20 -7.84 -8.89
C ILE A 110 -2.49 -9.12 -9.36
N PHE A 111 -3.00 -10.31 -9.06
CA PHE A 111 -2.40 -11.57 -9.52
C PHE A 111 -2.42 -11.69 -11.05
N GLU A 112 -3.51 -11.26 -11.71
CA GLU A 112 -3.57 -11.23 -13.16
C GLU A 112 -2.54 -10.24 -13.75
N GLN A 113 -2.38 -9.08 -13.15
CA GLN A 113 -1.38 -8.10 -13.57
C GLN A 113 0.04 -8.60 -13.32
N LEU A 114 0.28 -9.27 -12.19
CA LEU A 114 1.58 -9.88 -11.89
C LEU A 114 1.96 -10.93 -12.95
N ARG A 115 1.00 -11.73 -13.40
CA ARG A 115 1.22 -12.70 -14.48
C ARG A 115 1.67 -12.00 -15.77
N LYS A 116 1.03 -10.88 -16.14
CA LYS A 116 1.44 -10.08 -17.30
C LYS A 116 2.82 -9.45 -17.12
N TYR A 117 3.10 -8.96 -15.92
CA TYR A 117 4.40 -8.37 -15.59
C TYR A 117 5.52 -9.42 -15.66
N ASN A 118 5.28 -10.64 -15.18
CA ASN A 118 6.23 -11.75 -15.28
C ASN A 118 6.58 -12.08 -16.73
N ASN A 119 5.61 -12.07 -17.65
CA ASN A 119 5.90 -12.25 -19.07
C ASN A 119 6.83 -11.16 -19.62
N ILE A 120 6.70 -9.92 -19.12
CA ILE A 120 7.60 -8.82 -19.51
C ILE A 120 9.01 -9.05 -18.94
N LEU A 121 9.11 -9.51 -17.69
CA LEU A 121 10.39 -9.83 -17.04
C LEU A 121 11.13 -10.96 -17.79
N GLU A 122 10.41 -12.04 -18.09
CA GLU A 122 10.98 -13.19 -18.83
C GLU A 122 11.47 -12.80 -20.21
N ASN A 123 10.71 -11.97 -20.94
CA ASN A 123 11.13 -11.45 -22.24
C ASN A 123 12.40 -10.57 -22.19
N LYS A 124 12.69 -10.01 -21.01
CA LYS A 124 13.93 -9.25 -20.73
C LYS A 124 15.06 -10.12 -20.17
N GLY A 125 14.85 -11.45 -20.06
CA GLY A 125 15.81 -12.35 -19.43
C GLY A 125 15.90 -12.20 -17.92
N GLN A 126 14.89 -11.59 -17.29
CA GLN A 126 14.79 -11.42 -15.84
C GLN A 126 13.92 -12.53 -15.23
N PHE A 127 14.10 -12.79 -13.94
CA PHE A 127 13.35 -13.82 -13.24
C PHE A 127 11.91 -13.36 -12.92
N PRO A 128 10.92 -14.25 -13.10
CA PRO A 128 9.57 -13.98 -12.65
C PRO A 128 9.51 -13.86 -11.12
N VAL A 129 8.60 -13.02 -10.64
CA VAL A 129 8.39 -12.79 -9.23
C VAL A 129 7.07 -13.41 -8.78
N LYS A 130 7.01 -13.80 -7.53
CA LYS A 130 5.81 -14.28 -6.84
C LYS A 130 5.46 -13.32 -5.73
N MET A 131 4.19 -13.29 -5.33
CA MET A 131 3.75 -12.50 -4.20
C MET A 131 2.75 -13.27 -3.34
N GLY A 132 2.61 -12.85 -2.10
CA GLY A 132 1.52 -13.22 -1.23
C GLY A 132 0.61 -12.05 -0.97
N ILE A 133 -0.67 -12.35 -0.70
CA ILE A 133 -1.66 -11.36 -0.27
C ILE A 133 -2.39 -11.91 0.95
N GLY A 134 -2.52 -11.08 1.99
CA GLY A 134 -3.35 -11.31 3.15
C GLY A 134 -4.43 -10.25 3.23
N ILE A 135 -5.69 -10.66 3.40
CA ILE A 135 -6.84 -9.75 3.50
C ILE A 135 -7.59 -10.06 4.79
N HIS A 136 -7.95 -9.01 5.52
CA HIS A 136 -8.80 -9.12 6.69
C HIS A 136 -9.74 -7.91 6.78
N PHE A 137 -10.98 -8.15 7.18
CA PHE A 137 -11.97 -7.11 7.46
C PHE A 137 -12.14 -6.96 8.97
N GLY A 138 -12.08 -5.74 9.46
CA GLY A 138 -12.27 -5.47 10.87
C GLY A 138 -12.22 -4.00 11.24
N SER A 139 -12.48 -3.72 12.49
CA SER A 139 -12.45 -2.37 13.03
C SER A 139 -11.01 -1.88 13.17
N VAL A 140 -10.76 -0.68 12.67
CA VAL A 140 -9.46 0.01 12.69
C VAL A 140 -9.60 1.39 13.32
N ILE A 141 -8.50 1.92 13.83
CA ILE A 141 -8.37 3.32 14.21
C ILE A 141 -7.38 3.95 13.23
N LEU A 142 -7.88 4.88 12.42
CA LEU A 142 -7.06 5.76 11.60
C LEU A 142 -6.72 6.99 12.41
N GLY A 143 -5.50 7.50 12.28
CA GLY A 143 -5.15 8.73 12.98
C GLY A 143 -3.76 9.23 12.70
N THR A 144 -3.43 10.32 13.34
CA THR A 144 -2.12 10.97 13.30
C THR A 144 -1.31 10.59 14.53
N ILE A 145 -0.07 10.20 14.31
CA ILE A 145 0.89 9.81 15.34
C ILE A 145 2.23 10.54 15.12
N GLY A 146 2.98 10.71 16.16
CA GLY A 146 4.31 11.29 16.09
C GLY A 146 4.54 12.40 17.14
N GLU A 147 5.19 13.47 16.71
CA GLU A 147 5.46 14.65 17.50
C GLU A 147 5.20 15.93 16.71
N GLU A 148 5.23 17.11 17.33
CA GLU A 148 4.80 18.38 16.70
C GLU A 148 5.51 18.71 15.38
N MET A 149 6.79 18.36 15.26
CA MET A 149 7.60 18.64 14.07
C MET A 149 7.56 17.52 13.04
N ARG A 150 7.07 16.33 13.40
CA ARG A 150 6.94 15.18 12.52
C ARG A 150 5.75 14.30 12.89
N MET A 151 4.71 14.44 12.13
CA MET A 151 3.52 13.60 12.20
C MET A 151 3.50 12.61 11.03
N ASP A 152 2.92 11.46 11.25
CA ASP A 152 2.59 10.48 10.22
C ASP A 152 1.12 10.08 10.37
N THR A 153 0.50 9.66 9.28
CA THR A 153 -0.81 9.02 9.34
C THR A 153 -0.62 7.51 9.42
N THR A 154 -1.44 6.88 10.24
CA THR A 154 -1.32 5.43 10.43
C THR A 154 -2.66 4.80 10.79
N VAL A 155 -2.67 3.48 10.67
CA VAL A 155 -3.80 2.63 11.04
C VAL A 155 -3.35 1.67 12.12
N ILE A 156 -4.09 1.64 13.22
CA ILE A 156 -3.79 0.78 14.36
C ILE A 156 -5.00 -0.12 14.64
N SER A 157 -4.79 -1.43 14.67
CA SER A 157 -5.76 -2.41 15.17
C SER A 157 -5.20 -3.83 15.15
N ASP A 158 -5.88 -4.74 15.87
CA ASP A 158 -5.62 -6.18 15.72
C ASP A 158 -5.93 -6.68 14.30
N ALA A 159 -6.89 -6.06 13.60
CA ALA A 159 -7.23 -6.40 12.23
C ALA A 159 -6.04 -6.19 11.26
N VAL A 160 -5.23 -5.15 11.48
CA VAL A 160 -3.98 -4.90 10.72
C VAL A 160 -2.99 -6.05 10.96
N ASN A 161 -2.81 -6.45 12.22
CA ASN A 161 -1.90 -7.54 12.57
C ASN A 161 -2.37 -8.89 11.99
N ILE A 162 -3.68 -9.14 11.98
CA ILE A 162 -4.25 -10.36 11.39
C ILE A 162 -4.01 -10.38 9.87
N ALA A 163 -4.30 -9.29 9.16
CA ALA A 163 -4.05 -9.20 7.71
C ALA A 163 -2.57 -9.45 7.36
N SER A 164 -1.65 -8.86 8.12
CA SER A 164 -0.22 -9.08 7.95
C SER A 164 0.19 -10.54 8.20
N ARG A 165 -0.36 -11.18 9.25
CA ARG A 165 -0.10 -12.61 9.52
C ARG A 165 -0.65 -13.51 8.43
N LEU A 166 -1.86 -13.22 7.91
CA LEU A 166 -2.45 -13.98 6.79
C LEU A 166 -1.56 -13.90 5.55
N GLU A 167 -1.00 -12.71 5.23
CA GLU A 167 -0.02 -12.57 4.18
C GLU A 167 1.19 -13.48 4.43
N GLY A 168 1.77 -13.44 5.64
CA GLY A 168 2.90 -14.27 6.04
C GLY A 168 2.64 -15.78 5.92
N MET A 169 1.41 -16.24 6.19
CA MET A 169 1.02 -17.65 6.07
C MET A 169 0.99 -18.16 4.63
N THR A 170 0.99 -17.29 3.63
CA THR A 170 1.09 -17.68 2.21
C THR A 170 2.53 -17.97 1.77
N LYS A 171 3.50 -17.95 2.70
CA LYS A 171 4.92 -18.32 2.49
C LYS A 171 5.14 -19.84 2.62
N ILE A 172 4.33 -20.63 1.91
CA ILE A 172 4.43 -22.09 1.87
C ILE A 172 5.22 -22.52 0.62
#